data_495ea5de38614a96a3a6099cf6532405
#
_entry.id   495ea5de38614a96a3a6099cf6532405
#
_cell.length_a   1.000
_cell.length_b   1.000
_cell.length_c   1.000
_cell.angle_alpha   90.00
_cell.angle_beta   90.00
_cell.angle_gamma   90.00
#
_symmetry.space_group_name_H-M   'P 1'
#
loop_
_entity.id
_entity.type
_entity.pdbx_description
1 polymer ?
#
loop_
_entity_poly.entity_id
_entity_poly.type
_entity_poly.pdbx_seq_one_letter_code
_entity_poly.pdbx_strand_id
1 'polypeptide(L)'
;GGVAGQKGAGIMPIMLSSFTHYIKAELILRGIIAGDAKTELQTAISQSIEKVTGLFPDSEKGLAPNVIASKTTKYLNFIGLVYDEADDDRRLELVIKEYYIATWGNGIEPYNNYRRTGYPSNFQPTLEPESGAFYNAAYYAGSAINNNPNVPENLRTRKVFWAVPNTDILN
;
A
#
# COMPACT_ATOMS: atom_id res chain seq x y z
N GLY A 1 21.69 -12.74 14.80
CA GLY A 1 21.55 -11.45 15.29
C GLY A 1 20.40 -11.42 16.26
N GLY A 2 20.65 -11.11 17.49
CA GLY A 2 19.73 -11.16 18.59
C GLY A 2 18.58 -10.18 18.50
N VAL A 3 17.78 -10.40 17.57
CA VAL A 3 16.45 -9.92 17.54
C VAL A 3 15.57 -10.83 18.40
N ALA A 4 16.04 -11.07 19.56
CA ALA A 4 15.15 -11.52 20.61
C ALA A 4 14.02 -10.48 20.63
N GLY A 5 13.16 -10.53 19.65
CA GLY A 5 11.95 -9.79 19.42
C GLY A 5 11.88 -8.38 19.98
N GLN A 6 13.02 -7.70 20.15
CA GLN A 6 13.03 -6.42 20.85
C GLN A 6 12.14 -6.46 22.10
N LYS A 7 12.08 -7.61 22.77
CA LYS A 7 11.17 -7.88 23.91
C LYS A 7 9.69 -7.63 23.57
N GLY A 8 9.28 -7.87 22.35
CA GLY A 8 7.93 -7.61 21.87
C GLY A 8 7.67 -6.18 21.42
N ALA A 9 8.69 -5.34 21.30
CA ALA A 9 8.54 -3.99 20.74
C ALA A 9 8.33 -4.10 19.23
N GLY A 10 7.11 -4.24 18.83
CA GLY A 10 6.65 -4.21 17.44
C GLY A 10 5.79 -2.98 17.19
N ILE A 11 5.76 -2.50 15.95
CA ILE A 11 4.83 -1.46 15.52
C ILE A 11 3.88 -2.05 14.50
N MET A 12 2.59 -1.94 14.78
CA MET A 12 1.52 -2.20 13.82
C MET A 12 1.00 -0.85 13.33
N PRO A 13 1.34 -0.42 12.11
CA PRO A 13 0.88 0.86 11.60
C PRO A 13 -0.62 0.78 11.26
N ILE A 14 -1.46 1.49 12.02
CA ILE A 14 -2.90 1.58 11.74
C ILE A 14 -3.16 2.80 10.87
N MET A 15 -2.72 3.97 11.31
CA MET A 15 -2.82 5.24 10.58
C MET A 15 -1.60 6.09 10.87
N LEU A 16 -0.86 6.43 9.85
CA LEU A 16 0.34 7.27 9.94
C LEU A 16 0.11 8.59 9.21
N SER A 17 0.87 9.63 9.59
CA SER A 17 0.85 10.92 8.87
C SER A 17 1.20 10.75 7.39
N SER A 18 2.14 9.89 7.06
CA SER A 18 2.47 9.55 5.67
C SER A 18 1.28 9.01 4.89
N PHE A 19 0.41 8.21 5.51
CA PHE A 19 -0.81 7.69 4.85
C PHE A 19 -1.76 8.82 4.47
N THR A 20 -1.91 9.82 5.34
CA THR A 20 -2.72 11.01 5.03
C THR A 20 -2.18 11.77 3.81
N HIS A 21 -0.86 11.89 3.67
CA HIS A 21 -0.25 12.54 2.51
C HIS A 21 -0.45 11.75 1.22
N TYR A 22 -0.36 10.40 1.24
CA TYR A 22 -0.71 9.57 0.08
C TYR A 22 -2.17 9.73 -0.32
N ILE A 23 -3.10 9.74 0.65
CA ILE A 23 -4.52 9.95 0.39
C ILE A 23 -4.75 11.34 -0.21
N LYS A 24 -4.11 12.38 0.30
CA LYS A 24 -4.20 13.74 -0.28
C LYS A 24 -3.66 13.77 -1.72
N ALA A 25 -2.52 13.16 -1.99
CA ALA A 25 -1.96 13.08 -3.34
C ALA A 25 -2.96 12.44 -4.31
N GLU A 26 -3.59 11.34 -3.91
CA GLU A 26 -4.64 10.71 -4.71
C GLU A 26 -5.87 11.61 -4.92
N LEU A 27 -6.36 12.28 -3.86
CA LEU A 27 -7.54 13.16 -3.96
C LEU A 27 -7.26 14.36 -4.88
N ILE A 28 -6.04 14.88 -4.88
CA ILE A 28 -5.62 15.95 -5.80
C ILE A 28 -5.60 15.44 -7.24
N LEU A 29 -5.00 14.28 -7.51
CA LEU A 29 -4.97 13.67 -8.85
C LEU A 29 -6.37 13.37 -9.38
N ARG A 30 -7.32 13.07 -8.50
CA ARG A 30 -8.73 12.86 -8.86
C ARG A 30 -9.53 14.16 -8.99
N GLY A 31 -8.91 15.32 -8.76
CA GLY A 31 -9.59 16.63 -8.83
C GLY A 31 -10.60 16.89 -7.70
N ILE A 32 -10.55 16.11 -6.61
CA ILE A 32 -11.48 16.24 -5.48
C ILE A 32 -11.08 17.38 -4.56
N ILE A 33 -9.78 17.59 -4.36
CA ILE A 33 -9.24 18.71 -3.58
C ILE A 33 -8.17 19.44 -4.40
N ALA A 34 -7.98 20.73 -4.14
CA ALA A 34 -6.89 21.50 -4.71
C ALA A 34 -5.57 21.20 -3.99
N GLY A 35 -4.46 21.29 -4.72
CA GLY A 35 -3.12 21.12 -4.15
C GLY A 35 -2.08 20.66 -5.17
N ASP A 36 -0.90 20.29 -4.70
CA ASP A 36 0.17 19.71 -5.50
C ASP A 36 0.40 18.27 -5.08
N ALA A 37 -0.06 17.33 -5.92
CA ALA A 37 0.03 15.90 -5.66
C ALA A 37 1.48 15.41 -5.60
N LYS A 38 2.41 16.01 -6.35
CA LYS A 38 3.83 15.66 -6.31
C LYS A 38 4.45 15.99 -4.96
N THR A 39 4.17 17.18 -4.45
CA THR A 39 4.65 17.61 -3.13
C THR A 39 4.10 16.71 -2.02
N GLU A 40 2.80 16.37 -2.08
CA GLU A 40 2.19 15.46 -1.11
C GLU A 40 2.81 14.05 -1.20
N LEU A 41 3.06 13.52 -2.39
CA LEU A 41 3.75 12.24 -2.60
C LEU A 41 5.16 12.23 -2.01
N GLN A 42 5.97 13.25 -2.30
CA GLN A 42 7.33 13.34 -1.79
C GLN A 42 7.36 13.49 -0.27
N THR A 43 6.43 14.24 0.29
CA THR A 43 6.26 14.38 1.75
C THR A 43 5.91 13.04 2.39
N ALA A 44 4.97 12.30 1.79
CA ALA A 44 4.57 10.98 2.27
C ALA A 44 5.73 9.99 2.30
N ILE A 45 6.51 9.93 1.21
CA ILE A 45 7.69 9.06 1.11
C ILE A 45 8.73 9.45 2.16
N SER A 46 9.02 10.74 2.31
CA SER A 46 10.00 11.23 3.30
C SER A 46 9.61 10.82 4.70
N GLN A 47 8.34 11.06 5.10
CA GLN A 47 7.83 10.69 6.42
C GLN A 47 7.81 9.16 6.63
N SER A 48 7.53 8.39 5.59
CA SER A 48 7.55 6.92 5.66
C SER A 48 8.97 6.40 5.93
N ILE A 49 9.97 6.94 5.21
CA ILE A 49 11.38 6.58 5.41
C ILE A 49 11.86 7.01 6.80
N GLU A 50 11.53 8.23 7.22
CA GLU A 50 11.87 8.76 8.54
C GLU A 50 11.28 7.88 9.65
N LYS A 51 10.02 7.46 9.52
CA LYS A 51 9.37 6.56 10.48
C LYS A 51 10.11 5.25 10.62
N VAL A 52 10.45 4.59 9.51
CA VAL A 52 11.14 3.30 9.52
C VAL A 52 12.56 3.44 10.07
N THR A 53 13.29 4.45 9.63
CA THR A 53 14.67 4.69 10.08
C THR A 53 14.76 5.23 11.49
N GLY A 54 13.69 5.83 12.01
CA GLY A 54 13.58 6.32 13.39
C GLY A 54 13.21 5.25 14.43
N LEU A 55 12.88 4.02 14.00
CA LEU A 55 12.50 2.93 14.91
C LEU A 55 13.66 2.43 15.78
N PHE A 56 14.89 2.59 15.32
CA PHE A 56 16.08 2.07 15.97
C PHE A 56 17.06 3.19 16.26
N PRO A 57 17.86 3.06 17.37
CA PRO A 57 18.99 3.94 17.61
C PRO A 57 19.98 3.93 16.44
N ASP A 58 20.71 5.01 16.23
CA ASP A 58 21.67 5.12 15.14
C ASP A 58 22.74 4.02 15.14
N SER A 59 23.10 3.54 16.33
CA SER A 59 24.05 2.42 16.51
C SER A 59 23.55 1.07 16.00
N GLU A 60 22.23 0.91 15.85
CA GLU A 60 21.59 -0.31 15.39
C GLU A 60 21.11 -0.23 13.93
N LYS A 61 21.21 0.96 13.31
CA LYS A 61 20.90 1.15 11.91
C LYS A 61 22.02 0.55 11.04
N GLY A 62 21.66 -0.22 10.04
CA GLY A 62 22.64 -0.78 9.11
C GLY A 62 23.38 0.26 8.24
N LEU A 63 22.95 1.53 8.29
CA LEU A 63 23.53 2.65 7.54
C LEU A 63 23.66 3.87 8.44
N ALA A 64 24.73 4.64 8.24
CA ALA A 64 24.93 5.90 8.94
C ALA A 64 23.85 6.94 8.55
N PRO A 65 23.45 7.85 9.47
CA PRO A 65 22.38 8.83 9.22
C PRO A 65 22.58 9.69 7.97
N ASN A 66 23.81 10.12 7.69
CA ASN A 66 24.14 10.91 6.50
C ASN A 66 23.98 10.10 5.20
N VAL A 67 24.23 8.80 5.26
CA VAL A 67 24.01 7.90 4.11
C VAL A 67 22.51 7.70 3.88
N ILE A 68 21.73 7.54 4.94
CA ILE A 68 20.27 7.47 4.87
C ILE A 68 19.72 8.74 4.22
N ALA A 69 20.10 9.91 4.73
CA ALA A 69 19.64 11.20 4.19
C ALA A 69 19.99 11.38 2.70
N SER A 70 21.23 11.03 2.31
CA SER A 70 21.67 11.11 0.92
C SER A 70 20.87 10.16 0.00
N LYS A 71 20.61 8.93 0.46
CA LYS A 71 19.81 7.96 -0.30
C LYS A 71 18.34 8.41 -0.41
N THR A 72 17.77 8.95 0.66
CA THR A 72 16.41 9.50 0.66
C THR A 72 16.29 10.63 -0.36
N THR A 73 17.20 11.58 -0.35
CA THR A 73 17.20 12.69 -1.33
C THR A 73 17.28 12.17 -2.77
N LYS A 74 18.17 11.21 -3.04
CA LYS A 74 18.28 10.60 -4.37
C LYS A 74 16.99 9.90 -4.80
N TYR A 75 16.37 9.20 -3.88
CA TYR A 75 15.10 8.52 -4.14
C TYR A 75 13.96 9.50 -4.43
N LEU A 76 13.82 10.54 -3.62
CA LEU A 76 12.81 11.59 -3.83
C LEU A 76 13.00 12.30 -5.19
N ASN A 77 14.25 12.58 -5.58
CA ASN A 77 14.55 13.16 -6.88
C ASN A 77 14.17 12.21 -8.01
N PHE A 78 14.51 10.92 -7.89
CA PHE A 78 14.14 9.91 -8.87
C PHE A 78 12.61 9.80 -9.02
N ILE A 79 11.88 9.69 -7.92
CA ILE A 79 10.41 9.66 -7.94
C ILE A 79 9.84 10.93 -8.55
N GLY A 80 10.44 12.09 -8.25
CA GLY A 80 10.04 13.36 -8.82
C GLY A 80 10.17 13.40 -10.36
N LEU A 81 11.25 12.85 -10.91
CA LEU A 81 11.44 12.73 -12.35
C LEU A 81 10.44 11.76 -12.99
N VAL A 82 10.26 10.58 -12.39
CA VAL A 82 9.26 9.60 -12.86
C VAL A 82 7.85 10.20 -12.87
N TYR A 83 7.50 10.98 -11.84
CA TYR A 83 6.23 11.65 -11.74
C TYR A 83 6.01 12.71 -12.84
N ASP A 84 7.05 13.50 -13.15
CA ASP A 84 6.98 14.56 -14.16
C ASP A 84 6.77 13.99 -15.56
N GLU A 85 7.38 12.86 -15.87
CA GLU A 85 7.28 12.17 -17.17
C GLU A 85 5.99 11.36 -17.31
N ALA A 86 5.24 11.12 -16.21
CA ALA A 86 4.07 10.28 -16.19
C ALA A 86 2.79 11.03 -16.60
N ASP A 87 1.87 10.33 -17.26
CA ASP A 87 0.48 10.76 -17.41
C ASP A 87 -0.30 10.58 -16.09
N ASP A 88 -1.56 11.00 -16.06
CA ASP A 88 -2.35 11.03 -14.83
C ASP A 88 -2.63 9.63 -14.26
N ASP A 89 -2.85 8.63 -15.12
CA ASP A 89 -3.05 7.24 -14.69
C ASP A 89 -1.77 6.68 -14.06
N ARG A 90 -0.65 6.96 -14.69
CA ARG A 90 0.66 6.53 -14.20
C ARG A 90 1.09 7.25 -12.92
N ARG A 91 0.72 8.54 -12.78
CA ARG A 91 0.91 9.29 -11.53
C ARG A 91 0.10 8.68 -10.39
N LEU A 92 -1.15 8.32 -10.67
CA LEU A 92 -1.99 7.64 -9.68
C LEU A 92 -1.40 6.28 -9.29
N GLU A 93 -0.98 5.48 -10.27
CA GLU A 93 -0.31 4.20 -10.00
C GLU A 93 0.94 4.39 -9.14
N LEU A 94 1.75 5.40 -9.43
CA LEU A 94 2.95 5.72 -8.65
C LEU A 94 2.61 6.04 -7.19
N VAL A 95 1.60 6.88 -6.96
CA VAL A 95 1.12 7.22 -5.61
C VAL A 95 0.67 5.97 -4.86
N ILE A 96 -0.14 5.11 -5.48
CA ILE A 96 -0.66 3.89 -4.84
C ILE A 96 0.46 2.87 -4.61
N LYS A 97 1.42 2.77 -5.51
CA LYS A 97 2.59 1.89 -5.35
C LYS A 97 3.47 2.32 -4.17
N GLU A 98 3.77 3.60 -4.07
CA GLU A 98 4.54 4.13 -2.93
C GLU A 98 3.76 3.98 -1.61
N TYR A 99 2.44 4.16 -1.64
CA TYR A 99 1.58 3.90 -0.49
C TYR A 99 1.61 2.42 -0.09
N TYR A 100 1.57 1.50 -1.08
CA TYR A 100 1.71 0.06 -0.83
C TYR A 100 3.02 -0.26 -0.08
N ILE A 101 4.14 0.33 -0.50
CA ILE A 101 5.44 0.14 0.16
C ILE A 101 5.41 0.69 1.59
N ALA A 102 4.81 1.86 1.79
CA ALA A 102 4.73 2.52 3.10
C ALA A 102 3.83 1.78 4.10
N THR A 103 2.90 0.94 3.61
CA THR A 103 1.98 0.16 4.45
C THR A 103 2.58 -1.15 4.98
N TRP A 104 3.89 -1.36 4.85
CA TRP A 104 4.53 -2.55 5.39
C TRP A 104 4.15 -2.78 6.86
N GLY A 105 3.61 -3.97 7.16
CA GLY A 105 3.05 -4.32 8.47
C GLY A 105 1.54 -4.03 8.64
N ASN A 106 0.89 -3.41 7.64
CA ASN A 106 -0.55 -3.22 7.58
C ASN A 106 -1.08 -3.94 6.32
N GLY A 107 -1.76 -5.05 6.48
CA GLY A 107 -2.32 -5.82 5.35
C GLY A 107 -3.66 -5.29 4.83
N ILE A 108 -4.33 -4.44 5.59
CA ILE A 108 -5.69 -3.97 5.27
C ILE A 108 -5.66 -2.88 4.21
N GLU A 109 -4.83 -1.85 4.40
CA GLU A 109 -4.74 -0.72 3.49
C GLU A 109 -4.28 -1.10 2.07
N PRO A 110 -3.20 -1.87 1.88
CA PRO A 110 -2.77 -2.24 0.54
C PRO A 110 -3.79 -3.15 -0.16
N TYR A 111 -4.46 -4.05 0.57
CA TYR A 111 -5.52 -4.87 0.04
C TYR A 111 -6.72 -4.03 -0.45
N ASN A 112 -7.16 -3.08 0.36
CA ASN A 112 -8.26 -2.19 -0.01
C ASN A 112 -7.87 -1.24 -1.16
N ASN A 113 -6.65 -0.70 -1.16
CA ASN A 113 -6.14 0.14 -2.23
C ASN A 113 -6.12 -0.61 -3.56
N TYR A 114 -5.62 -1.84 -3.59
CA TYR A 114 -5.63 -2.66 -4.79
C TYR A 114 -7.05 -2.91 -5.31
N ARG A 115 -7.97 -3.32 -4.44
CA ARG A 115 -9.38 -3.55 -4.82
C ARG A 115 -10.08 -2.30 -5.34
N ARG A 116 -9.73 -1.13 -4.80
CA ARG A 116 -10.33 0.15 -5.14
C ARG A 116 -9.74 0.79 -6.39
N THR A 117 -8.49 0.54 -6.70
CA THR A 117 -7.77 1.22 -7.78
C THR A 117 -7.28 0.29 -8.88
N GLY A 118 -7.07 -0.99 -8.61
CA GLY A 118 -6.37 -1.91 -9.49
C GLY A 118 -4.85 -1.74 -9.50
N TYR A 119 -4.31 -0.84 -8.65
CA TYR A 119 -2.87 -0.56 -8.58
C TYR A 119 -2.23 -1.10 -7.30
N PRO A 120 -0.94 -1.44 -7.34
CA PRO A 120 -0.04 -1.47 -8.51
C PRO A 120 -0.45 -2.51 -9.56
N SER A 121 -0.28 -2.19 -10.84
CA SER A 121 -0.67 -3.06 -11.96
C SER A 121 0.30 -4.23 -12.20
N ASN A 122 1.46 -4.22 -11.55
CA ASN A 122 2.54 -5.19 -11.75
C ASN A 122 2.65 -6.22 -10.61
N PHE A 123 1.58 -6.48 -9.88
CA PHE A 123 1.55 -7.60 -8.95
C PHE A 123 1.70 -8.93 -9.68
N GLN A 124 2.48 -9.81 -9.08
CA GLN A 124 2.56 -11.19 -9.52
C GLN A 124 1.55 -12.03 -8.73
N PRO A 125 0.88 -12.99 -9.38
CA PRO A 125 0.09 -13.97 -8.66
C PRO A 125 0.98 -14.78 -7.72
N THR A 126 0.36 -15.38 -6.70
CA THR A 126 1.11 -16.27 -5.80
C THR A 126 1.69 -17.45 -6.57
N LEU A 127 2.91 -17.83 -6.19
CA LEU A 127 3.58 -19.00 -6.78
C LEU A 127 3.11 -20.33 -6.16
N GLU A 128 2.26 -20.28 -5.14
CA GLU A 128 1.71 -21.46 -4.51
C GLU A 128 0.75 -22.17 -5.47
N PRO A 129 0.96 -23.47 -5.73
CA PRO A 129 0.08 -24.25 -6.59
C PRO A 129 -1.37 -24.22 -6.06
N GLU A 130 -2.33 -24.14 -6.97
CA GLU A 130 -3.77 -24.18 -6.65
C GLU A 130 -4.26 -23.08 -5.71
N SER A 131 -3.50 -21.98 -5.58
CA SER A 131 -3.90 -20.84 -4.74
C SER A 131 -5.25 -20.23 -5.16
N GLY A 132 -5.65 -20.46 -6.41
CA GLY A 132 -6.88 -19.96 -7.00
C GLY A 132 -6.84 -18.43 -7.20
N ALA A 133 -7.99 -17.88 -7.59
CA ALA A 133 -8.14 -16.47 -7.88
C ALA A 133 -7.96 -15.55 -6.65
N PHE A 134 -7.63 -14.30 -6.90
CA PHE A 134 -7.50 -13.27 -5.87
C PHE A 134 -8.80 -13.10 -5.06
N TYR A 135 -8.65 -12.94 -3.74
CA TYR A 135 -9.78 -12.73 -2.84
C TYR A 135 -10.32 -11.29 -2.94
N ASN A 136 -11.34 -11.08 -3.75
CA ASN A 136 -12.04 -9.79 -3.84
C ASN A 136 -13.02 -9.57 -2.67
N ALA A 137 -13.54 -10.64 -2.07
CA ALA A 137 -14.37 -10.61 -0.88
C ALA A 137 -14.10 -11.83 0.01
N ALA A 138 -14.30 -11.68 1.30
CA ALA A 138 -14.29 -12.81 2.22
C ALA A 138 -15.46 -13.74 1.95
N TYR A 139 -15.26 -15.03 2.20
CA TYR A 139 -16.35 -15.99 2.20
C TYR A 139 -17.34 -15.70 3.33
N TYR A 140 -18.59 -16.06 3.13
CA TYR A 140 -19.55 -16.10 4.23
C TYR A 140 -19.12 -17.13 5.28
N ALA A 141 -19.39 -16.84 6.53
CA ALA A 141 -19.14 -17.80 7.59
C ALA A 141 -19.93 -19.11 7.36
N GLY A 142 -19.32 -20.25 7.66
CA GLY A 142 -19.96 -21.55 7.46
C GLY A 142 -21.31 -21.66 8.19
N SER A 143 -21.44 -21.06 9.37
CA SER A 143 -22.72 -21.00 10.11
C SER A 143 -23.80 -20.24 9.33
N ALA A 144 -23.44 -19.18 8.61
CA ALA A 144 -24.39 -18.44 7.78
C ALA A 144 -24.84 -19.27 6.57
N ILE A 145 -23.91 -19.98 5.92
CA ILE A 145 -24.20 -20.82 4.77
C ILE A 145 -25.10 -21.99 5.17
N ASN A 146 -24.80 -22.65 6.27
CA ASN A 146 -25.51 -23.86 6.72
C ASN A 146 -26.92 -23.59 7.25
N ASN A 147 -27.17 -22.39 7.77
CA ASN A 147 -28.43 -22.06 8.46
C ASN A 147 -29.31 -21.08 7.69
N ASN A 148 -28.88 -20.57 6.52
CA ASN A 148 -29.67 -19.62 5.74
C ASN A 148 -29.68 -20.03 4.26
N PRO A 149 -30.80 -20.59 3.77
CA PRO A 149 -30.91 -21.01 2.38
C PRO A 149 -30.88 -19.84 1.37
N ASN A 150 -31.01 -18.62 1.82
CA ASN A 150 -30.98 -17.42 0.98
C ASN A 150 -29.59 -16.77 0.89
N VAL A 151 -28.53 -17.39 1.42
CA VAL A 151 -27.18 -16.88 1.27
C VAL A 151 -26.79 -16.95 -0.22
N PRO A 152 -26.37 -15.84 -0.82
CA PRO A 152 -25.87 -15.85 -2.19
C PRO A 152 -24.64 -16.75 -2.35
N GLU A 153 -24.38 -17.15 -3.59
CA GLU A 153 -23.19 -17.94 -3.90
C GLU A 153 -21.92 -17.29 -3.32
N ASN A 154 -21.12 -18.11 -2.63
CA ASN A 154 -19.97 -17.65 -1.88
C ASN A 154 -18.71 -17.66 -2.72
N LEU A 155 -18.64 -16.76 -3.72
CA LEU A 155 -17.51 -16.65 -4.63
C LEU A 155 -16.43 -15.70 -4.10
N ARG A 156 -15.19 -16.19 -3.98
CA ARG A 156 -14.02 -15.38 -3.60
C ARG A 156 -13.73 -14.24 -4.58
N THR A 157 -14.13 -14.40 -5.84
CA THR A 157 -13.96 -13.39 -6.89
C THR A 157 -15.05 -12.33 -6.91
N ARG A 158 -16.10 -12.48 -6.07
CA ARG A 158 -17.18 -11.50 -5.97
C ARG A 158 -16.65 -10.13 -5.56
N LYS A 159 -16.84 -9.13 -6.40
CA LYS A 159 -16.40 -7.76 -6.13
C LYS A 159 -17.37 -7.05 -5.20
N VAL A 160 -16.81 -6.24 -4.31
CA VAL A 160 -17.60 -5.29 -3.52
C VAL A 160 -17.98 -4.10 -4.41
N PHE A 161 -19.03 -3.36 -4.06
CA PHE A 161 -19.61 -2.30 -4.91
C PHE A 161 -18.63 -1.18 -5.30
N TRP A 162 -17.58 -0.98 -4.53
CA TRP A 162 -16.56 0.03 -4.77
C TRP A 162 -15.28 -0.50 -5.43
N ALA A 163 -15.21 -1.81 -5.69
CA ALA A 163 -14.05 -2.39 -6.36
C ALA A 163 -14.08 -2.10 -7.87
N VAL A 164 -12.90 -1.77 -8.41
CA VAL A 164 -12.77 -1.58 -9.86
C VAL A 164 -12.82 -2.91 -10.61
N PRO A 165 -13.20 -2.90 -11.92
CA PRO A 165 -13.26 -4.11 -12.73
C PRO A 165 -11.93 -4.85 -12.86
N ASN A 166 -10.81 -4.14 -12.88
CA ASN A 166 -9.49 -4.66 -13.27
C ASN A 166 -8.65 -5.28 -12.12
N THR A 167 -9.27 -5.77 -11.05
CA THR A 167 -8.55 -6.58 -10.05
C THR A 167 -8.31 -8.03 -10.49
N ASP A 168 -8.54 -8.33 -11.77
CA ASP A 168 -8.41 -9.67 -12.33
C ASP A 168 -6.97 -10.02 -12.78
N ILE A 169 -6.03 -9.12 -12.62
CA ILE A 169 -4.60 -9.31 -12.97
C ILE A 169 -3.97 -10.47 -12.20
N LEU A 170 -4.54 -10.81 -11.04
CA LEU A 170 -4.08 -11.91 -10.19
C LEU A 170 -4.89 -13.20 -10.36
N ASN A 171 -5.72 -13.29 -11.39
CA ASN A 171 -6.55 -14.47 -11.69
C ASN A 171 -5.95 -15.28 -12.84
#